data_ed4e4b4a358a4cd02143438825ff8bd6
#
_entry.id   ed4e4b4a358a4cd02143438825ff8bd6
#
_cell.length_a   1.000
_cell.length_b   1.000
_cell.length_c   1.000
_cell.angle_alpha   90.00
_cell.angle_beta   90.00
_cell.angle_gamma   90.00
#
_symmetry.space_group_name_H-M   'P 1'
#
loop_
_entity.id
_entity.type
_entity.pdbx_description
1 polymer ?
#
loop_
_entity_poly.entity_id
_entity_poly.type
_entity_poly.pdbx_seq_one_letter_code
_entity_poly.pdbx_strand_id
1 'polypeptide(L)'
;FMESSWYYARYASARSDDAMLDAEADYWAPVDQYVGGIEHAILHLLYARFFHKLMRDEGLVTSDEPFTRLLTQGMVLKDGAKMSKSKGNTVDPQSLIDSYGADTVRLFSMFAAPPEQLSLIHI
;
A
#
# COMPACT_ATOMS: atom_id res chain seq x y z
N PHE A 1 -3.09 6.09 13.65
CA PHE A 1 -4.11 5.85 12.59
C PHE A 1 -4.48 7.11 11.79
N MET A 2 -4.28 8.29 12.36
CA MET A 2 -4.64 9.54 11.69
C MET A 2 -3.90 9.66 10.35
N GLU A 3 -2.59 9.64 10.35
CA GLU A 3 -1.77 9.79 9.15
C GLU A 3 -2.05 8.72 8.09
N SER A 4 -2.23 7.48 8.51
CA SER A 4 -2.55 6.38 7.59
C SER A 4 -3.91 6.52 6.92
N SER A 5 -4.79 7.36 7.44
CA SER A 5 -6.14 7.55 6.92
C SER A 5 -6.21 8.48 5.72
N TRP A 6 -5.19 9.33 5.50
CA TRP A 6 -5.22 10.33 4.42
C TRP A 6 -3.88 10.55 3.71
N TYR A 7 -2.82 9.82 4.07
CA TYR A 7 -1.47 9.97 3.50
C TYR A 7 -1.45 9.93 1.96
N TYR A 8 -2.31 9.11 1.33
CA TYR A 8 -2.42 9.00 -0.13
C TYR A 8 -2.77 10.35 -0.78
N ALA A 9 -3.68 11.10 -0.17
CA ALA A 9 -4.04 12.44 -0.64
C ALA A 9 -2.91 13.45 -0.39
N ARG A 10 -2.25 13.38 0.78
CA ARG A 10 -1.09 14.23 1.08
C ARG A 10 0.07 13.98 0.13
N TYR A 11 0.29 12.75 -0.32
CA TYR A 11 1.33 12.46 -1.29
C TYR A 11 1.09 13.14 -2.63
N ALA A 12 -0.16 13.31 -3.05
CA ALA A 12 -0.52 14.08 -4.24
C ALA A 12 -0.29 15.58 -4.07
N SER A 13 -0.29 16.09 -2.84
CA SER A 13 0.00 17.49 -2.47
C SER A 13 1.32 17.65 -1.72
N ALA A 14 2.33 16.85 -2.02
CA ALA A 14 3.57 16.77 -1.24
C ALA A 14 4.35 18.09 -1.15
N ARG A 15 4.16 18.99 -2.10
CA ARG A 15 4.83 20.29 -2.18
C ARG A 15 4.03 21.44 -1.58
N SER A 16 2.81 21.20 -1.13
CA SER A 16 1.99 22.24 -0.52
C SER A 16 2.47 22.54 0.90
N ASP A 17 2.92 23.75 1.14
CA ASP A 17 3.34 24.24 2.46
C ASP A 17 2.23 25.04 3.16
N ASP A 18 1.23 25.49 2.40
CA ASP A 18 0.19 26.41 2.90
C ASP A 18 -1.10 25.70 3.30
N ALA A 19 -1.33 24.49 2.80
CA ALA A 19 -2.58 23.77 3.03
C ALA A 19 -2.37 22.26 3.25
N MET A 20 -3.34 21.63 3.87
CA MET A 20 -3.39 20.19 4.06
C MET A 20 -3.42 19.45 2.70
N LEU A 21 -4.27 19.93 1.80
CA LEU A 21 -4.42 19.46 0.42
C LEU A 21 -4.54 20.67 -0.52
N ASP A 22 -4.19 20.48 -1.77
CA ASP A 22 -4.34 21.46 -2.84
C ASP A 22 -5.08 20.85 -4.05
N ALA A 23 -5.18 21.61 -5.13
CA ALA A 23 -5.86 21.17 -6.34
C ALA A 23 -5.23 19.92 -7.00
N GLU A 24 -3.95 19.65 -6.75
CA GLU A 24 -3.30 18.45 -7.27
C GLU A 24 -3.86 17.20 -6.57
N ALA A 25 -4.13 17.27 -5.25
CA ALA A 25 -4.75 16.15 -4.54
C ALA A 25 -6.14 15.81 -5.10
N ASP A 26 -6.95 16.81 -5.39
CA ASP A 26 -8.27 16.60 -5.97
C ASP A 26 -8.20 16.09 -7.42
N TYR A 27 -7.24 16.56 -8.20
CA TYR A 27 -7.01 16.06 -9.56
C TYR A 27 -6.63 14.56 -9.60
N TRP A 28 -5.80 14.10 -8.64
CA TRP A 28 -5.35 12.72 -8.57
C TRP A 28 -6.29 11.79 -7.79
N ALA A 29 -7.31 12.34 -7.11
CA ALA A 29 -8.35 11.55 -6.44
C ALA A 29 -9.54 11.27 -7.38
N PRO A 30 -10.19 10.09 -7.28
CA PRO A 30 -9.77 8.93 -6.48
C PRO A 30 -8.56 8.21 -7.07
N VAL A 31 -7.78 7.55 -6.24
CA VAL A 31 -6.64 6.72 -6.69
C VAL A 31 -7.14 5.57 -7.55
N ASP A 32 -6.60 5.41 -8.76
CA ASP A 32 -7.08 4.41 -9.73
C ASP A 32 -6.88 2.97 -9.26
N GLN A 33 -5.74 2.68 -8.65
CA GLN A 33 -5.39 1.36 -8.18
C GLN A 33 -4.68 1.42 -6.84
N TYR A 34 -5.30 0.83 -5.82
CA TYR A 34 -4.73 0.72 -4.48
C TYR A 34 -4.28 -0.71 -4.22
N VAL A 35 -3.01 -0.90 -3.85
CA VAL A 35 -2.39 -2.22 -3.68
C VAL A 35 -1.96 -2.39 -2.24
N GLY A 36 -2.35 -3.49 -1.63
CA GLY A 36 -1.96 -3.79 -0.26
C GLY A 36 -2.33 -5.20 0.19
N GLY A 37 -1.84 -5.60 1.34
CA GLY A 37 -2.18 -6.89 1.93
C GLY A 37 -3.65 -6.97 2.33
N ILE A 38 -4.22 -8.17 2.25
CA ILE A 38 -5.63 -8.42 2.61
C ILE A 38 -5.97 -8.00 4.04
N GLU A 39 -5.01 -8.01 4.94
CA GLU A 39 -5.19 -7.59 6.35
C GLU A 39 -5.56 -6.11 6.49
N HIS A 40 -5.24 -5.28 5.50
CA HIS A 40 -5.60 -3.86 5.49
C HIS A 40 -7.01 -3.58 4.95
N ALA A 41 -7.67 -4.59 4.38
CA ALA A 41 -9.01 -4.45 3.80
C ALA A 41 -10.10 -4.09 4.83
N ILE A 42 -9.89 -4.37 6.10
CA ILE A 42 -10.86 -4.06 7.15
C ILE A 42 -10.52 -2.71 7.78
N LEU A 43 -9.50 -2.65 8.63
CA LEU A 43 -9.28 -1.51 9.52
C LEU A 43 -8.77 -0.28 8.76
N HIS A 44 -7.72 -0.45 7.97
CA HIS A 44 -7.12 0.65 7.22
C HIS A 44 -8.09 1.25 6.20
N LEU A 45 -8.77 0.42 5.41
CA LEU A 45 -9.73 0.93 4.42
C LEU A 45 -10.94 1.59 5.05
N LEU A 46 -11.41 1.09 6.19
CA LEU A 46 -12.49 1.73 6.93
C LEU A 46 -12.12 3.17 7.32
N TYR A 47 -10.94 3.36 7.90
CA TYR A 47 -10.48 4.68 8.30
C TYR A 47 -10.17 5.58 7.09
N ALA A 48 -9.53 5.06 6.06
CA ALA A 48 -9.25 5.83 4.85
C ALA A 48 -10.53 6.32 4.17
N ARG A 49 -11.54 5.45 4.04
CA ARG A 49 -12.85 5.81 3.47
C ARG A 49 -13.60 6.82 4.35
N PHE A 50 -13.61 6.60 5.65
CA PHE A 50 -14.26 7.53 6.59
C PHE A 50 -13.61 8.92 6.52
N PHE A 51 -12.29 8.97 6.58
CA PHE A 51 -11.56 10.24 6.54
C PHE A 51 -11.73 10.95 5.19
N HIS A 52 -11.74 10.19 4.10
CA HIS A 52 -11.99 10.74 2.76
C HIS A 52 -13.36 11.42 2.66
N LYS A 53 -14.39 10.80 3.22
CA LYS A 53 -15.74 11.39 3.26
C LYS A 53 -15.79 12.68 4.09
N LEU A 54 -15.05 12.75 5.19
CA LEU A 54 -14.91 13.99 5.94
C LEU A 54 -14.20 15.08 5.11
N MET A 55 -13.12 14.75 4.42
CA MET A 55 -12.41 15.69 3.54
C MET A 55 -13.31 16.17 2.39
N ARG A 56 -14.14 15.30 1.83
CA ARG A 56 -15.15 15.68 0.83
C ARG A 56 -16.18 16.64 1.42
N ASP A 57 -16.71 16.36 2.58
CA ASP A 57 -17.75 17.17 3.23
C ASP A 57 -17.22 18.57 3.63
N GLU A 58 -15.90 18.67 3.89
CA GLU A 58 -15.19 19.94 4.11
C GLU A 58 -14.72 20.60 2.80
N GLY A 59 -15.01 20.02 1.64
CA GLY A 59 -14.66 20.58 0.33
C GLY A 59 -13.18 20.49 -0.05
N LEU A 60 -12.42 19.61 0.62
CA LEU A 60 -11.00 19.40 0.32
C LEU A 60 -10.76 18.45 -0.86
N VAL A 61 -11.71 17.59 -1.17
CA VAL A 61 -11.75 16.70 -2.33
C VAL A 61 -13.17 16.61 -2.86
N THR A 62 -13.32 16.28 -4.15
CA THR A 62 -14.64 16.17 -4.79
C THR A 62 -15.13 14.74 -4.93
N SER A 63 -14.25 13.74 -4.87
CA SER A 63 -14.59 12.34 -5.01
C SER A 63 -15.24 11.74 -3.76
N ASP A 64 -16.17 10.80 -3.97
CA ASP A 64 -16.89 10.13 -2.87
C ASP A 64 -16.09 9.05 -2.17
N GLU A 65 -15.15 8.44 -2.88
CA GLU A 65 -14.35 7.32 -2.39
C GLU A 65 -12.86 7.57 -2.69
N PRO A 66 -11.96 7.12 -1.82
CA PRO A 66 -10.53 7.36 -1.99
C PRO A 66 -9.89 6.52 -3.10
N PHE A 67 -10.44 5.34 -3.38
CA PHE A 67 -9.84 4.35 -4.29
C PHE A 67 -10.89 3.79 -5.24
N THR A 68 -10.53 3.69 -6.53
CA THR A 68 -11.40 3.12 -7.55
C THR A 68 -11.34 1.60 -7.57
N ARG A 69 -10.14 1.05 -7.39
CA ARG A 69 -9.90 -0.41 -7.39
C ARG A 69 -8.95 -0.79 -6.27
N LEU A 70 -9.24 -1.92 -5.65
CA LEU A 70 -8.40 -2.55 -4.64
C LEU A 70 -7.80 -3.83 -5.21
N LEU A 71 -6.48 -3.94 -5.18
CA LEU A 71 -5.78 -5.19 -5.41
C LEU A 71 -5.23 -5.69 -4.07
N THR A 72 -5.83 -6.76 -3.56
CA THR A 72 -5.37 -7.39 -2.33
C THR A 72 -4.26 -8.38 -2.62
N GLN A 73 -3.10 -8.15 -2.02
CA GLN A 73 -1.97 -9.06 -2.13
C GLN A 73 -2.14 -10.25 -1.20
N GLY A 74 -1.76 -11.44 -1.68
CA GLY A 74 -1.62 -12.63 -0.87
C GLY A 74 -0.49 -12.49 0.15
N MET A 75 -0.49 -13.38 1.14
CA MET A 75 0.58 -13.42 2.14
C MET A 75 1.83 -14.08 1.58
N VAL A 76 2.99 -13.55 1.96
CA VAL A 76 4.27 -14.19 1.69
C VAL A 76 4.57 -15.16 2.82
N LEU A 77 4.79 -16.41 2.46
CA LEU A 77 5.10 -17.50 3.39
C LEU A 77 6.58 -17.91 3.25
N LYS A 78 7.20 -18.18 4.40
CA LYS A 78 8.50 -18.88 4.44
C LYS A 78 8.29 -20.20 5.18
N ASP A 79 8.72 -21.30 4.56
CA ASP A 79 8.58 -22.64 5.11
C ASP A 79 7.12 -22.99 5.53
N GLY A 80 6.15 -22.54 4.72
CA GLY A 80 4.72 -22.76 4.97
C GLY A 80 4.11 -21.89 6.07
N ALA A 81 4.88 -20.97 6.67
CA ALA A 81 4.39 -20.11 7.74
C ALA A 81 4.43 -18.62 7.34
N LYS A 82 3.45 -17.85 7.80
CA LYS A 82 3.45 -16.38 7.64
C LYS A 82 4.73 -15.80 8.23
N MET A 83 5.43 -14.98 7.43
CA MET A 83 6.60 -14.25 7.91
C MET A 83 6.20 -13.23 8.97
N SER A 84 6.97 -13.20 10.04
CA SER A 84 6.75 -12.27 11.15
C SER A 84 8.08 -11.99 11.87
N LYS A 85 8.31 -10.73 12.23
CA LYS A 85 9.46 -10.34 13.04
C LYS A 85 9.49 -11.07 14.38
N SER A 86 8.33 -11.28 15.00
CA SER A 86 8.20 -11.99 16.28
C SER A 86 8.55 -13.47 16.20
N LYS A 87 8.43 -14.09 15.02
CA LYS A 87 8.80 -15.48 14.79
C LYS A 87 10.25 -15.65 14.28
N GLY A 88 10.92 -14.54 13.96
CA GLY A 88 12.28 -14.57 13.44
C GLY A 88 12.43 -15.22 12.05
N ASN A 89 11.33 -15.41 11.33
CA ASN A 89 11.32 -16.06 10.01
C ASN A 89 11.23 -15.08 8.84
N THR A 90 11.64 -13.83 9.06
CA THR A 90 11.73 -12.83 7.98
C THR A 90 12.97 -13.09 7.11
N VAL A 91 12.86 -12.78 5.83
CA VAL A 91 13.99 -12.79 4.89
C VAL A 91 14.49 -11.36 4.74
N ASP A 92 15.78 -11.16 5.01
CA ASP A 92 16.45 -9.90 4.68
C ASP A 92 16.85 -9.98 3.19
N PRO A 93 16.36 -9.08 2.34
CA PRO A 93 16.70 -9.08 0.93
C PRO A 93 18.15 -8.65 0.66
N GLN A 94 18.88 -8.09 1.64
CA GLN A 94 20.20 -7.51 1.41
C GLN A 94 21.19 -8.51 0.84
N SER A 95 21.26 -9.72 1.38
CA SER A 95 22.16 -10.78 0.88
C SER A 95 21.86 -11.18 -0.57
N LEU A 96 20.60 -11.17 -0.95
CA LEU A 96 20.18 -11.45 -2.33
C LEU A 96 20.50 -10.27 -3.25
N ILE A 97 20.32 -9.04 -2.77
CA ILE A 97 20.68 -7.82 -3.50
C ILE A 97 22.18 -7.78 -3.77
N ASP A 98 22.99 -8.10 -2.79
CA ASP A 98 24.45 -8.13 -2.91
C ASP A 98 24.93 -9.21 -3.89
N SER A 99 24.21 -10.33 -3.96
CA SER A 99 24.58 -11.45 -4.84
C SER A 99 24.06 -11.30 -6.28
N TYR A 100 22.85 -10.77 -6.45
CA TYR A 100 22.12 -10.80 -7.73
C TYR A 100 21.69 -9.43 -8.24
N GLY A 101 21.84 -8.37 -7.46
CA GLY A 101 21.37 -7.03 -7.75
C GLY A 101 19.90 -6.80 -7.39
N ALA A 102 19.58 -5.55 -7.08
CA ALA A 102 18.24 -5.15 -6.61
C ALA A 102 17.14 -5.41 -7.64
N ASP A 103 17.42 -5.16 -8.92
CA ASP A 103 16.44 -5.35 -10.00
C ASP A 103 16.10 -6.81 -10.21
N THR A 104 17.08 -7.71 -10.08
CA THR A 104 16.86 -9.17 -10.14
C THR A 104 15.95 -9.63 -9.00
N VAL A 105 16.20 -9.16 -7.77
CA VAL A 105 15.37 -9.49 -6.60
C VAL A 105 13.95 -8.97 -6.76
N ARG A 106 13.79 -7.74 -7.24
CA ARG A 106 12.46 -7.14 -7.53
C ARG A 106 11.71 -7.92 -8.59
N LEU A 107 12.37 -8.22 -9.71
CA LEU A 107 11.77 -8.99 -10.79
C LEU A 107 11.35 -10.38 -10.32
N PHE A 108 12.21 -11.08 -9.58
CA PHE A 108 11.89 -12.39 -9.02
C PHE A 108 10.66 -12.34 -8.11
N SER A 109 10.57 -11.33 -7.25
CA SER A 109 9.41 -11.15 -6.36
C SER A 109 8.11 -10.97 -7.13
N MET A 110 8.14 -10.33 -8.30
CA MET A 110 6.97 -10.15 -9.17
C MET A 110 6.62 -11.43 -9.94
N PHE A 111 7.62 -12.24 -10.27
CA PHE A 111 7.44 -13.48 -11.03
C PHE A 111 7.06 -14.69 -10.17
N ALA A 112 7.34 -14.64 -8.86
CA ALA A 112 7.19 -15.80 -7.98
C ALA A 112 5.74 -16.29 -7.87
N ALA A 113 4.78 -15.39 -7.91
CA ALA A 113 3.35 -15.70 -7.95
C ALA A 113 2.53 -14.48 -8.40
N PRO A 114 1.32 -14.67 -8.96
CA PRO A 114 0.36 -13.59 -9.11
C PRO A 114 0.13 -12.86 -7.79
N PRO A 115 -0.02 -11.53 -7.79
CA PRO A 115 -0.06 -10.75 -6.56
C PRO A 115 -1.20 -11.12 -5.60
N GLU A 116 -2.30 -11.68 -6.11
CA GLU A 116 -3.44 -12.13 -5.31
C GLU A 116 -3.23 -13.49 -4.64
N GLN A 117 -2.22 -14.23 -5.06
CA GLN A 117 -1.95 -15.58 -4.54
C GLN A 117 -0.96 -15.56 -3.38
N LEU A 118 -1.03 -16.61 -2.56
CA LEU A 118 -0.02 -16.89 -1.56
C LEU A 118 1.32 -17.16 -2.25
N SER A 119 2.31 -16.33 -2.00
CA SER A 119 3.66 -16.55 -2.48
C SER A 119 4.46 -17.40 -1.49
N LEU A 120 4.93 -18.56 -1.94
CA LEU A 120 5.87 -19.38 -1.19
C LEU A 120 7.28 -18.96 -1.59
N ILE A 121 8.02 -18.36 -0.67
CA ILE A 121 9.44 -18.12 -0.87
C ILE A 121 10.20 -19.39 -0.44
N HIS A 122 10.59 -20.16 -1.41
CA HIS A 122 11.61 -21.19 -1.24
C HIS A 122 12.95 -20.60 -1.69
N ILE A 123 13.73 -20.15 -0.73
CA ILE A 123 15.10 -19.71 -0.95
C ILE A 123 16.04 -20.85 -0.53
#